data_c121f4e7a7fe8c0a0b0de4323cf1995b
#
_entry.id   c121f4e7a7fe8c0a0b0de4323cf1995b
#
_cell.length_a   1.000
_cell.length_b   1.000
_cell.length_c   1.000
_cell.angle_alpha   90.00
_cell.angle_beta   90.00
_cell.angle_gamma   90.00
#
_symmetry.space_group_name_H-M   'P 1'
#
loop_
_entity.id
_entity.type
_entity.pdbx_description
1 polymer ?
#
loop_
_entity_poly.entity_id
_entity_poly.type
_entity_poly.pdbx_seq_one_letter_code
_entity_poly.pdbx_strand_id
1 'polypeptide(L)'
;MCPNFLNVYKDILDLFLISISPFGEAKVGIPIAIAIDNLATTTILLVGVLGNLLVFPLFYKCIEISNKHLLKNKLYKKSAIKLSLRARGKTKNVIGKYGSWGLMIFVMIPLPFTGAYIGTIASYIFGINYRKSLFAISCGVIISCTVIAYWAEIIF
;
A
#
# COMPACT_ATOMS: atom_id res chain seq x y z
N MET A 1 -14.36 -31.60 10.21
CA MET A 1 -12.89 -31.81 10.21
C MET A 1 -12.29 -30.59 10.88
N CYS A 2 -11.73 -30.71 12.09
CA CYS A 2 -11.16 -29.54 12.78
C CYS A 2 -9.93 -29.05 12.00
N PRO A 3 -9.87 -27.77 11.64
CA PRO A 3 -8.66 -27.23 11.02
C PRO A 3 -7.49 -27.41 11.98
N ASN A 4 -6.43 -28.07 11.53
CA ASN A 4 -5.22 -28.20 12.31
C ASN A 4 -4.70 -26.80 12.64
N PHE A 5 -4.56 -26.47 13.92
CA PHE A 5 -4.09 -25.17 14.42
C PHE A 5 -2.83 -24.70 13.67
N LEU A 6 -1.93 -25.63 13.35
CA LEU A 6 -0.70 -25.37 12.59
C LEU A 6 -0.98 -24.83 11.17
N ASN A 7 -2.02 -25.32 10.49
CA ASN A 7 -2.37 -24.85 9.14
C ASN A 7 -2.93 -23.43 9.20
N VAL A 8 -3.79 -23.12 10.17
CA VAL A 8 -4.36 -21.78 10.36
C VAL A 8 -3.27 -20.74 10.60
N TYR A 9 -2.26 -21.03 11.43
CA TYR A 9 -1.13 -20.15 11.65
C TYR A 9 -0.30 -19.92 10.38
N LYS A 10 -0.10 -20.98 9.60
CA LYS A 10 0.63 -20.91 8.35
C LYS A 10 -0.10 -20.03 7.34
N ASP A 11 -1.41 -20.22 7.16
CA ASP A 11 -2.25 -19.46 6.24
C ASP A 11 -2.26 -17.97 6.60
N ILE A 12 -2.38 -17.63 7.89
CA ILE A 12 -2.29 -16.26 8.40
C ILE A 12 -0.91 -15.65 8.11
N LEU A 13 0.15 -16.40 8.31
CA LEU A 13 1.52 -15.93 8.12
C LEU A 13 1.82 -15.71 6.63
N ASP A 14 1.38 -16.64 5.77
CA ASP A 14 1.52 -16.52 4.32
C ASP A 14 0.74 -15.30 3.80
N LEU A 15 -0.50 -15.09 4.24
CA LEU A 15 -1.30 -13.92 3.91
C LEU A 15 -0.62 -12.62 4.35
N PHE A 16 -0.07 -12.60 5.56
CA PHE A 16 0.65 -11.43 6.09
C PHE A 16 1.90 -11.11 5.27
N LEU A 17 2.69 -12.13 4.91
CA LEU A 17 3.88 -11.97 4.08
C LEU A 17 3.53 -11.48 2.66
N ILE A 18 2.48 -12.04 2.05
CA ILE A 18 1.98 -11.58 0.75
C ILE A 18 1.52 -10.14 0.84
N SER A 19 0.81 -9.76 1.92
CA SER A 19 0.30 -8.40 2.10
C SER A 19 1.39 -7.34 2.28
N ILE A 20 2.55 -7.72 2.82
CA ILE A 20 3.73 -6.85 2.94
C ILE A 20 4.56 -6.85 1.65
N SER A 21 4.43 -7.86 0.79
CA SER A 21 5.21 -7.94 -0.45
C SER A 21 4.84 -6.80 -1.41
N PRO A 22 5.83 -6.18 -2.08
CA PRO A 22 5.57 -5.11 -3.06
C PRO A 22 4.82 -5.60 -4.31
N PHE A 23 4.82 -6.90 -4.59
CA PHE A 23 4.13 -7.51 -5.71
C PHE A 23 2.75 -8.07 -5.35
N GLY A 24 2.57 -8.46 -4.07
CA GLY A 24 1.34 -9.07 -3.58
C GLY A 24 0.34 -8.03 -3.09
N GLU A 25 0.73 -7.18 -2.18
CA GLU A 25 -0.13 -6.29 -1.41
C GLU A 25 -1.42 -6.98 -0.89
N ALA A 26 -2.14 -6.40 0.05
CA ALA A 26 -3.39 -6.95 0.54
C ALA A 26 -4.46 -7.11 -0.57
N LYS A 27 -4.37 -6.30 -1.64
CA LYS A 27 -5.30 -6.34 -2.78
C LYS A 27 -5.23 -7.64 -3.58
N VAL A 28 -4.09 -8.31 -3.57
CA VAL A 28 -3.89 -9.61 -4.23
C VAL A 28 -4.02 -10.75 -3.21
N GLY A 29 -3.49 -10.55 -2.00
CA GLY A 29 -3.52 -11.56 -0.95
C GLY A 29 -4.93 -11.91 -0.47
N ILE A 30 -5.81 -10.91 -0.30
CA ILE A 30 -7.18 -11.10 0.19
C ILE A 30 -8.00 -12.01 -0.73
N PRO A 31 -8.13 -11.78 -2.05
CA PRO A 31 -8.92 -12.67 -2.91
C PRO A 31 -8.31 -14.07 -3.02
N ILE A 32 -6.99 -14.20 -2.99
CA ILE A 32 -6.34 -15.52 -2.99
C ILE A 32 -6.67 -16.28 -1.70
N ALA A 33 -6.59 -15.63 -0.55
CA ALA A 33 -6.91 -16.24 0.73
C ALA A 33 -8.40 -16.64 0.83
N ILE A 34 -9.32 -15.81 0.33
CA ILE A 34 -10.75 -16.14 0.28
C ILE A 34 -11.01 -17.36 -0.62
N ALA A 35 -10.28 -17.49 -1.73
CA ALA A 35 -10.47 -18.60 -2.68
C ALA A 35 -9.88 -19.94 -2.19
N ILE A 36 -8.81 -19.91 -1.39
CA ILE A 36 -8.03 -21.11 -1.04
C ILE A 36 -8.19 -21.49 0.43
N ASP A 37 -8.31 -20.50 1.31
CA ASP A 37 -8.25 -20.70 2.76
C ASP A 37 -9.65 -20.88 3.38
N ASN A 38 -9.73 -21.78 4.36
CA ASN A 38 -10.92 -21.95 5.20
C ASN A 38 -11.00 -20.92 6.36
N LEU A 39 -10.38 -19.74 6.18
CA LEU A 39 -10.38 -18.67 7.16
C LEU A 39 -11.62 -17.79 7.00
N ALA A 40 -12.13 -17.28 8.13
CA ALA A 40 -13.20 -16.30 8.08
C ALA A 40 -12.73 -15.03 7.34
N THR A 41 -13.52 -14.51 6.41
CA THR A 41 -13.21 -13.33 5.59
C THR A 41 -12.82 -12.11 6.45
N THR A 42 -13.44 -11.96 7.62
CA THR A 42 -13.07 -10.93 8.59
C THR A 42 -11.62 -11.05 9.07
N THR A 43 -11.12 -12.28 9.30
CA THR A 43 -9.74 -12.52 9.70
C THR A 43 -8.79 -12.19 8.56
N ILE A 44 -9.11 -12.64 7.35
CA ILE A 44 -8.34 -12.37 6.12
C ILE A 44 -8.23 -10.85 5.90
N LEU A 45 -9.33 -10.14 6.04
CA LEU A 45 -9.36 -8.69 5.85
C LEU A 45 -8.53 -7.96 6.93
N LEU A 46 -8.65 -8.35 8.20
CA LEU A 46 -7.88 -7.74 9.29
C LEU A 46 -6.38 -7.95 9.10
N VAL A 47 -5.95 -9.18 8.82
CA VAL A 47 -4.53 -9.51 8.61
C VAL A 47 -3.97 -8.79 7.38
N GLY A 48 -4.70 -8.80 6.26
CA GLY A 48 -4.31 -8.12 5.03
C GLY A 48 -4.17 -6.61 5.20
N VAL A 49 -5.14 -5.97 5.85
CA VAL A 49 -5.11 -4.52 6.13
C VAL A 49 -3.97 -4.18 7.07
N LEU A 50 -3.78 -4.93 8.17
CA LEU A 50 -2.68 -4.68 9.12
C LEU A 50 -1.32 -4.81 8.44
N GLY A 51 -1.10 -5.87 7.65
CA GLY A 51 0.11 -6.06 6.88
C GLY A 51 0.39 -4.86 5.97
N ASN A 52 -0.62 -4.42 5.23
CA ASN A 52 -0.48 -3.32 4.27
C ASN A 52 -0.32 -1.94 4.94
N LEU A 53 -0.91 -1.72 6.12
CA LEU A 53 -0.72 -0.50 6.90
C LEU A 53 0.72 -0.35 7.41
N LEU A 54 1.39 -1.46 7.75
CA LEU A 54 2.80 -1.46 8.17
C LEU A 54 3.75 -1.10 7.03
N VAL A 55 3.36 -1.31 5.79
CA VAL A 55 4.18 -0.98 4.61
C VAL A 55 4.52 0.51 4.56
N PHE A 56 3.54 1.38 4.83
CA PHE A 56 3.77 2.84 4.72
C PHE A 56 4.91 3.34 5.62
N PRO A 57 4.88 3.13 6.96
CA PRO A 57 5.93 3.65 7.83
C PRO A 57 7.29 3.00 7.55
N LEU A 58 7.29 1.70 7.22
CA LEU A 58 8.52 0.97 6.93
C LEU A 58 9.17 1.50 5.65
N PHE A 59 8.39 1.59 4.58
CA PHE A 59 8.87 2.01 3.27
C PHE A 59 9.20 3.51 3.23
N TYR A 60 8.45 4.35 3.95
CA TYR A 60 8.75 5.77 4.09
C TYR A 60 10.12 6.00 4.75
N LYS A 61 10.41 5.27 5.84
CA LYS A 61 11.73 5.29 6.47
C LYS A 61 12.84 4.79 5.53
N CYS A 62 12.59 3.72 4.78
CA CYS A 62 13.55 3.22 3.80
C CYS A 62 13.87 4.29 2.73
N ILE A 63 12.86 4.98 2.21
CA ILE A 63 13.05 6.08 1.25
C ILE A 63 13.84 7.22 1.88
N GLU A 64 13.53 7.59 3.12
CA GLU A 64 14.22 8.69 3.83
C GLU A 64 15.70 8.37 4.06
N ILE A 65 16.01 7.15 4.52
CA ILE A 65 17.39 6.70 4.73
C ILE A 65 18.16 6.62 3.41
N SER A 66 17.55 6.02 2.39
CA SER A 66 18.14 5.92 1.05
C SER A 66 18.39 7.30 0.46
N ASN A 67 17.47 8.23 0.65
CA ASN A 67 17.61 9.59 0.13
C ASN A 67 18.74 10.37 0.83
N LYS A 68 18.90 10.20 2.16
CA LYS A 68 20.04 10.80 2.90
C LYS A 68 21.39 10.31 2.38
N HIS A 69 21.49 9.04 2.01
CA HIS A 69 22.73 8.45 1.47
C HIS A 69 22.98 8.83 0.01
N LEU A 70 21.93 8.76 -0.82
CA LEU A 70 22.00 8.99 -2.26
C LEU A 70 22.09 10.47 -2.64
N LEU A 71 21.55 11.38 -1.81
CA LEU A 71 21.65 12.83 -2.02
C LEU A 71 23.07 13.38 -1.88
N LYS A 72 24.03 12.60 -1.33
CA LYS A 72 25.47 12.91 -1.40
C LYS A 72 26.00 12.84 -2.82
N ASN A 73 25.35 12.11 -3.72
CA ASN A 73 25.77 11.96 -5.10
C ASN A 73 25.10 13.03 -5.99
N LYS A 74 25.90 13.95 -6.57
CA LYS A 74 25.40 15.10 -7.37
C LYS A 74 24.53 14.67 -8.55
N LEU A 75 24.84 13.53 -9.19
CA LEU A 75 24.09 12.98 -10.32
C LEU A 75 22.69 12.49 -9.90
N TYR A 76 22.61 11.76 -8.79
CA TYR A 76 21.33 11.29 -8.25
C TYR A 76 20.42 12.45 -7.84
N LYS A 77 20.99 13.45 -7.15
CA LYS A 77 20.25 14.66 -6.75
C LYS A 77 19.62 15.37 -7.95
N LYS A 78 20.37 15.53 -9.04
CA LYS A 78 19.88 16.17 -10.27
C LYS A 78 18.77 15.37 -10.94
N SER A 79 18.90 14.03 -10.99
CA SER A 79 17.90 13.13 -11.56
C SER A 79 16.64 13.04 -10.70
N ALA A 80 16.78 12.95 -9.38
CA ALA A 80 15.66 12.93 -8.44
C ALA A 80 14.85 14.23 -8.47
N ILE A 81 15.52 15.38 -8.52
CA ILE A 81 14.86 16.69 -8.66
C ILE A 81 14.14 16.76 -10.01
N LYS A 82 14.77 16.35 -11.11
CA LYS A 82 14.16 16.36 -12.44
C LYS A 82 12.92 15.46 -12.52
N LEU A 83 12.98 14.28 -11.90
CA LEU A 83 11.86 13.34 -11.82
C LEU A 83 10.72 13.89 -10.98
N SER A 84 11.03 14.46 -9.80
CA SER A 84 10.03 15.07 -8.94
C SER A 84 9.34 16.27 -9.57
N LEU A 85 10.10 17.11 -10.30
CA LEU A 85 9.54 18.25 -11.05
C LEU A 85 8.65 17.78 -12.22
N ARG A 86 9.04 16.71 -12.94
CA ARG A 86 8.21 16.11 -14.00
C ARG A 86 6.93 15.49 -13.45
N ALA A 87 7.04 14.73 -12.35
CA ALA A 87 5.89 14.15 -11.67
C ALA A 87 4.94 15.24 -11.16
N ARG A 88 5.48 16.28 -10.51
CA ARG A 88 4.69 17.46 -10.10
C ARG A 88 4.04 18.17 -11.28
N GLY A 89 4.70 18.28 -12.42
CA GLY A 89 4.16 18.96 -13.61
C GLY A 89 2.96 18.24 -14.24
N LYS A 90 3.01 16.90 -14.32
CA LYS A 90 1.92 16.10 -14.92
C LYS A 90 0.74 15.85 -13.98
N THR A 91 0.99 15.74 -12.67
CA THR A 91 -0.03 15.36 -11.68
C THR A 91 -0.47 16.54 -10.80
N LYS A 92 0.06 17.75 -11.08
CA LYS A 92 -0.21 18.98 -10.32
C LYS A 92 -1.71 19.32 -10.26
N ASN A 93 -2.49 18.89 -11.25
CA ASN A 93 -3.91 19.17 -11.31
C ASN A 93 -4.75 18.34 -10.34
N VAL A 94 -4.34 17.13 -9.96
CA VAL A 94 -5.13 16.25 -9.08
C VAL A 94 -4.55 16.26 -7.66
N ILE A 95 -3.28 15.88 -7.49
CA ILE A 95 -2.66 15.79 -6.16
C ILE A 95 -2.21 17.18 -5.65
N GLY A 96 -1.78 18.08 -6.53
CA GLY A 96 -1.38 19.45 -6.16
C GLY A 96 -2.56 20.32 -5.68
N LYS A 97 -3.76 20.10 -6.23
CA LYS A 97 -4.97 20.83 -5.85
C LYS A 97 -5.66 20.24 -4.63
N TYR A 98 -5.61 18.91 -4.48
CA TYR A 98 -6.31 18.18 -3.42
C TYR A 98 -5.36 17.63 -2.33
N GLY A 99 -4.04 17.72 -2.48
CA GLY A 99 -3.05 17.31 -1.48
C GLY A 99 -3.25 15.88 -0.99
N SER A 100 -3.45 15.70 0.31
CA SER A 100 -3.68 14.39 0.93
C SER A 100 -4.99 13.71 0.49
N TRP A 101 -6.03 14.48 0.14
CA TRP A 101 -7.27 13.92 -0.39
C TRP A 101 -7.08 13.26 -1.76
N GLY A 102 -6.31 13.90 -2.65
CA GLY A 102 -5.97 13.31 -3.93
C GLY A 102 -5.15 12.02 -3.79
N LEU A 103 -4.26 11.96 -2.78
CA LEU A 103 -3.51 10.76 -2.45
C LEU A 103 -4.42 9.63 -1.94
N MET A 104 -5.39 9.96 -1.08
CA MET A 104 -6.38 9.01 -0.57
C MET A 104 -7.20 8.39 -1.70
N ILE A 105 -7.76 9.22 -2.59
CA ILE A 105 -8.53 8.75 -3.76
C ILE A 105 -7.67 7.86 -4.66
N PHE A 106 -6.41 8.23 -4.88
CA PHE A 106 -5.49 7.45 -5.70
C PHE A 106 -5.24 6.05 -5.12
N VAL A 107 -5.06 5.93 -3.81
CA VAL A 107 -4.84 4.64 -3.13
C VAL A 107 -6.13 3.82 -3.03
N MET A 108 -7.30 4.50 -2.95
CA MET A 108 -8.61 3.89 -2.86
C MET A 108 -8.99 3.10 -4.12
N ILE A 109 -8.49 3.50 -5.29
CA ILE A 109 -8.76 2.78 -6.54
C ILE A 109 -8.15 1.37 -6.43
N PRO A 110 -8.96 0.29 -6.60
CA PRO A 110 -8.51 -1.09 -6.37
C PRO A 110 -7.72 -1.65 -7.57
N LEU A 111 -6.71 -0.91 -8.03
CA LEU A 111 -5.80 -1.40 -9.07
C LEU A 111 -4.60 -2.11 -8.43
N PRO A 112 -4.12 -3.20 -9.03
CA PRO A 112 -2.87 -3.81 -8.62
C PRO A 112 -1.75 -2.77 -8.73
N PHE A 113 -0.82 -2.75 -7.79
CA PHE A 113 0.31 -1.83 -7.67
C PHE A 113 0.00 -0.37 -7.26
N THR A 114 -1.26 0.06 -7.13
CA THR A 114 -1.61 1.43 -6.68
C THR A 114 -1.81 1.54 -5.16
N GLY A 115 -1.21 0.66 -4.39
CA GLY A 115 -1.43 0.59 -2.95
C GLY A 115 -0.47 1.45 -2.12
N ALA A 116 -0.11 0.92 -0.95
CA ALA A 116 0.71 1.61 0.04
C ALA A 116 2.10 1.99 -0.49
N TYR A 117 2.72 1.17 -1.36
CA TYR A 117 4.04 1.45 -1.92
C TYR A 117 4.07 2.66 -2.82
N ILE A 118 3.23 2.68 -3.86
CA ILE A 118 3.19 3.81 -4.81
C ILE A 118 2.61 5.04 -4.13
N GLY A 119 1.62 4.88 -3.23
CA GLY A 119 1.12 5.95 -2.39
C GLY A 119 2.21 6.60 -1.56
N THR A 120 3.13 5.80 -0.98
CA THR A 120 4.28 6.31 -0.21
C THR A 120 5.24 7.08 -1.10
N ILE A 121 5.60 6.54 -2.27
CA ILE A 121 6.47 7.22 -3.24
C ILE A 121 5.83 8.55 -3.68
N ALA A 122 4.54 8.53 -4.00
CA ALA A 122 3.80 9.71 -4.40
C ALA A 122 3.81 10.76 -3.29
N SER A 123 3.50 10.38 -2.03
CA SER A 123 3.52 11.29 -0.89
C SER A 123 4.88 11.98 -0.71
N TYR A 124 5.96 11.21 -0.89
CA TYR A 124 7.32 11.70 -0.78
C TYR A 124 7.68 12.68 -1.92
N ILE A 125 7.35 12.33 -3.17
CA ILE A 125 7.60 13.17 -4.35
C ILE A 125 6.82 14.48 -4.26
N PHE A 126 5.56 14.45 -3.81
CA PHE A 126 4.72 15.65 -3.68
C PHE A 126 5.01 16.46 -2.41
N GLY A 127 5.84 15.93 -1.50
CA GLY A 127 6.20 16.60 -0.25
C GLY A 127 5.00 16.75 0.69
N ILE A 128 4.09 15.77 0.69
CA ILE A 128 2.95 15.74 1.61
C ILE A 128 3.46 15.37 3.00
N ASN A 129 2.95 16.06 4.02
CA ASN A 129 3.39 15.85 5.39
C ASN A 129 3.14 14.39 5.84
N TYR A 130 4.10 13.76 6.52
CA TYR A 130 4.05 12.36 6.96
C TYR A 130 2.71 11.95 7.59
N ARG A 131 2.21 12.74 8.55
CA ARG A 131 0.94 12.47 9.24
C ARG A 131 -0.27 12.49 8.31
N LYS A 132 -0.29 13.45 7.37
CA LYS A 132 -1.36 13.55 6.38
C LYS A 132 -1.31 12.41 5.37
N SER A 133 -0.11 12.00 4.98
CA SER A 133 0.11 10.85 4.08
C SER A 133 -0.28 9.55 4.75
N LEU A 134 0.13 9.34 6.00
CA LEU A 134 -0.24 8.16 6.79
C LEU A 134 -1.77 8.01 6.85
N PHE A 135 -2.48 9.08 7.23
CA PHE A 135 -3.94 9.05 7.31
C PHE A 135 -4.59 8.77 5.95
N ALA A 136 -4.15 9.47 4.90
CA ALA A 136 -4.70 9.33 3.56
C ALA A 136 -4.49 7.91 2.98
N ILE A 137 -3.28 7.36 3.14
CA ILE A 137 -2.95 6.01 2.66
C ILE A 137 -3.68 4.96 3.48
N SER A 138 -3.74 5.10 4.81
CA SER A 138 -4.46 4.17 5.68
C SER A 138 -5.95 4.09 5.32
N CYS A 139 -6.62 5.22 5.19
CA CYS A 139 -8.03 5.26 4.78
C CYS A 139 -8.21 4.66 3.38
N GLY A 140 -7.36 5.02 2.42
CA GLY A 140 -7.41 4.48 1.06
C GLY A 140 -7.24 2.96 1.01
N VAL A 141 -6.30 2.41 1.77
CA VAL A 141 -6.05 0.96 1.89
C VAL A 141 -7.25 0.25 2.49
N ILE A 142 -7.79 0.74 3.60
CA ILE A 142 -8.95 0.12 4.28
C ILE A 142 -10.13 0.04 3.31
N ILE A 143 -10.48 1.14 2.65
CA ILE A 143 -11.59 1.18 1.71
C ILE A 143 -11.34 0.23 0.54
N SER A 144 -10.14 0.28 -0.05
CA SER A 144 -9.77 -0.57 -1.17
C SER A 144 -9.83 -2.06 -0.83
N CYS A 145 -9.29 -2.47 0.33
CA CYS A 145 -9.30 -3.86 0.79
C CYS A 145 -10.73 -4.36 1.08
N THR A 146 -11.57 -3.50 1.69
CA THR A 146 -12.98 -3.85 1.94
C THR A 146 -13.75 -4.06 0.64
N VAL A 147 -13.57 -3.19 -0.34
CA VAL A 147 -14.19 -3.35 -1.67
C VAL A 147 -13.74 -4.65 -2.34
N ILE A 148 -12.45 -4.96 -2.31
CA ILE A 148 -11.91 -6.18 -2.91
C ILE A 148 -12.42 -7.43 -2.19
N ALA A 149 -12.46 -7.43 -0.85
CA ALA A 149 -12.97 -8.55 -0.08
C ALA A 149 -14.44 -8.84 -0.41
N TYR A 150 -15.26 -7.80 -0.48
CA TYR A 150 -16.67 -7.92 -0.87
C TYR A 150 -16.85 -8.50 -2.29
N TRP A 151 -16.04 -8.02 -3.25
CA TRP A 151 -16.06 -8.56 -4.60
C TRP A 151 -15.59 -10.02 -4.66
N ALA A 152 -14.56 -10.37 -3.89
CA ALA A 152 -14.06 -11.74 -3.84
C ALA A 152 -15.11 -12.71 -3.27
N GLU A 153 -15.85 -12.33 -2.21
CA GLU A 153 -16.95 -13.13 -1.66
C GLU A 153 -18.10 -13.36 -2.63
N ILE A 154 -18.32 -12.44 -3.57
CA ILE A 154 -19.38 -12.61 -4.58
C ILE A 154 -18.93 -13.58 -5.68
N ILE A 155 -17.62 -13.63 -5.97
CA ILE A 155 -17.07 -14.42 -7.08
C ILE A 155 -16.78 -15.87 -6.66
N PHE A 156 -16.35 -16.08 -5.42
CA PHE A 156 -15.96 -17.38 -4.86
C PHE A 156 -16.95 -17.87 -3.83
#